data_6a7c8dc2a50ec176e04587cbee0cd60c
#
_entry.id   6a7c8dc2a50ec176e04587cbee0cd60c
#
_cell.length_a   1.000
_cell.length_b   1.000
_cell.length_c   1.000
_cell.angle_alpha   90.00
_cell.angle_beta   90.00
_cell.angle_gamma   90.00
#
_symmetry.space_group_name_H-M   'P 1'
#
loop_
_entity.id
_entity.type
_entity.pdbx_description
1 polymer ?
#
loop_
_entity_poly.entity_id
_entity_poly.type
_entity_poly.pdbx_seq_one_letter_code
_entity_poly.pdbx_strand_id
1 'polypeptide(L)'
;AIPWVRIHKAPDYVYFNHAIHVNRGISCVECHGRVDQMVEVHHDKHLSMAFCLDCHRNPEKALRPLDEVTNLSWQVSEEEGVDPLIAQVHAGLELKDNWGVHPPLSCTGCHR
;
A
#
# COMPACT_ATOMS: atom_id res chain seq x y z
N ALA A 1 2.25 0.09 32.92
CA ALA A 1 2.35 0.50 31.50
C ALA A 1 2.59 -0.72 30.62
N ILE A 2 2.01 -0.74 29.45
CA ILE A 2 2.22 -1.82 28.48
C ILE A 2 3.60 -1.66 27.83
N PRO A 3 4.47 -2.67 27.84
CA PRO A 3 5.80 -2.59 27.22
C PRO A 3 5.68 -2.78 25.69
N TRP A 4 5.26 -1.75 25.01
CA TRP A 4 5.11 -1.77 23.55
C TRP A 4 6.46 -1.98 22.83
N VAL A 5 6.47 -2.88 21.84
CA VAL A 5 7.62 -3.12 20.98
C VAL A 5 7.29 -2.62 19.56
N ARG A 6 8.11 -1.72 19.04
CA ARG A 6 7.99 -1.22 17.70
C ARG A 6 8.62 -2.20 16.70
N ILE A 7 7.79 -2.86 15.90
CA ILE A 7 8.22 -3.86 14.92
C ILE A 7 8.66 -3.21 13.61
N HIS A 8 7.79 -2.36 13.03
CA HIS A 8 8.08 -1.69 11.77
C HIS A 8 8.81 -0.38 12.01
N LYS A 9 9.98 -0.24 11.38
CA LYS A 9 10.84 0.93 11.53
C LYS A 9 11.37 1.37 10.18
N ALA A 10 11.41 2.69 9.97
CA ALA A 10 12.14 3.33 8.89
C ALA A 10 13.29 4.15 9.48
N PRO A 11 14.40 4.37 8.75
CA PRO A 11 15.45 5.29 9.19
C PRO A 11 14.90 6.70 9.40
N ASP A 12 15.52 7.48 10.30
CA ASP A 12 15.04 8.83 10.66
C ASP A 12 15.07 9.82 9.48
N TYR A 13 15.85 9.55 8.46
CA TYR A 13 15.89 10.36 7.23
C TYR A 13 14.81 10.01 6.21
N VAL A 14 13.95 9.06 6.51
CA VAL A 14 12.80 8.68 5.67
C VAL A 14 11.53 9.23 6.31
N TYR A 15 10.82 10.06 5.55
CA TYR A 15 9.57 10.69 5.99
C TYR A 15 8.39 9.98 5.33
N PHE A 16 7.72 9.14 6.10
CA PHE A 16 6.53 8.41 5.65
C PHE A 16 5.28 8.94 6.33
N ASN A 17 4.26 9.24 5.54
CA ASN A 17 2.98 9.73 6.03
C ASN A 17 1.87 8.74 5.67
N HIS A 18 1.34 8.04 6.67
CA HIS A 18 0.23 7.10 6.49
C HIS A 18 -1.02 7.76 5.91
N ALA A 19 -1.34 8.98 6.33
CA ALA A 19 -2.56 9.65 5.91
C ALA A 19 -2.64 9.84 4.40
N ILE A 20 -1.54 10.18 3.75
CA ILE A 20 -1.49 10.36 2.29
C ILE A 20 -1.81 9.02 1.60
N HIS A 21 -1.24 7.93 2.07
CA HIS A 21 -1.43 6.60 1.48
C HIS A 21 -2.86 6.10 1.67
N VAL A 22 -3.36 6.15 2.90
CA VAL A 22 -4.72 5.69 3.25
C VAL A 22 -5.79 6.50 2.50
N ASN A 23 -5.64 7.81 2.44
CA ASN A 23 -6.61 8.70 1.79
C ASN A 23 -6.54 8.65 0.25
N ARG A 24 -5.54 7.97 -0.30
CA ARG A 24 -5.40 7.76 -1.75
C ARG A 24 -5.63 6.33 -2.20
N GLY A 25 -6.26 5.51 -1.36
CA GLY A 25 -6.69 4.17 -1.73
C GLY A 25 -5.64 3.07 -1.57
N ILE A 26 -4.63 3.29 -0.71
CA ILE A 26 -3.64 2.26 -0.36
C ILE A 26 -4.03 1.63 0.97
N SER A 27 -4.30 0.34 0.95
CA SER A 27 -4.67 -0.42 2.15
C SER A 27 -3.46 -0.78 3.01
N CYS A 28 -3.71 -0.96 4.29
CA CYS A 28 -2.75 -1.46 5.27
C CYS A 28 -2.07 -2.76 4.81
N VAL A 29 -2.84 -3.65 4.16
CA VAL A 29 -2.37 -4.97 3.70
C VAL A 29 -1.25 -4.88 2.66
N GLU A 30 -1.21 -3.81 1.89
CA GLU A 30 -0.20 -3.65 0.84
C GLU A 30 1.23 -3.56 1.39
N CYS A 31 1.37 -2.99 2.59
CA CYS A 31 2.66 -2.84 3.27
C CYS A 31 2.83 -3.80 4.45
N HIS A 32 1.77 -4.06 5.19
CA HIS A 32 1.82 -4.83 6.44
C HIS A 32 1.35 -6.28 6.31
N GLY A 33 0.75 -6.67 5.17
CA GLY A 33 0.14 -7.99 5.03
C GLY A 33 -1.14 -8.14 5.86
N ARG A 34 -1.59 -9.37 6.03
CA ARG A 34 -2.81 -9.69 6.77
C ARG A 34 -2.55 -9.65 8.29
N VAL A 35 -2.28 -8.45 8.80
CA VAL A 35 -2.02 -8.22 10.25
C VAL A 35 -3.20 -8.63 11.13
N ASP A 36 -4.40 -8.63 10.59
CA ASP A 36 -5.61 -9.11 11.25
C ASP A 36 -5.60 -10.63 11.54
N GLN A 37 -4.78 -11.38 10.83
CA GLN A 37 -4.61 -12.82 10.98
C GLN A 37 -3.33 -13.22 11.72
N MET A 38 -2.47 -12.25 12.07
CA MET A 38 -1.23 -12.50 12.77
C MET A 38 -1.49 -12.72 14.27
N VAL A 39 -0.96 -13.80 14.82
CA VAL A 39 -0.95 -14.05 16.27
C VAL A 39 -0.01 -13.08 16.95
N GLU A 40 1.15 -12.85 16.34
CA GLU A 40 2.15 -11.87 16.76
C GLU A 40 2.55 -11.06 15.53
N VAL A 41 2.54 -9.72 15.65
CA VAL A 41 2.87 -8.83 14.54
C VAL A 41 4.33 -8.99 14.14
N HIS A 42 4.54 -9.20 12.85
CA HIS A 42 5.86 -9.33 12.25
C HIS A 42 5.90 -8.63 10.88
N HIS A 43 7.10 -8.45 10.34
CA HIS A 43 7.26 -7.96 8.98
C HIS A 43 6.80 -9.03 7.98
N ASP A 44 5.78 -8.70 7.20
CA ASP A 44 5.36 -9.52 6.05
C ASP A 44 6.18 -9.18 4.80
N LYS A 45 6.50 -7.90 4.63
CA LYS A 45 7.23 -7.38 3.48
C LYS A 45 8.45 -6.62 3.91
N HIS A 46 9.51 -6.71 3.11
CA HIS A 46 10.70 -5.91 3.31
C HIS A 46 10.47 -4.48 2.85
N LEU A 47 10.27 -3.57 3.79
CA LEU A 47 9.96 -2.16 3.53
C LEU A 47 11.24 -1.39 3.15
N SER A 48 11.86 -1.80 2.04
CA SER A 48 13.03 -1.18 1.48
C SER A 48 12.68 -0.02 0.55
N MET A 49 13.67 0.77 0.18
CA MET A 49 13.52 1.81 -0.84
C MET A 49 13.03 1.23 -2.18
N ALA A 50 13.52 0.05 -2.56
CA ALA A 50 13.06 -0.65 -3.77
C ALA A 50 11.57 -1.00 -3.72
N PHE A 51 11.08 -1.45 -2.57
CA PHE A 51 9.66 -1.73 -2.35
C PHE A 51 8.80 -0.47 -2.55
N CYS A 52 9.19 0.63 -1.92
CA CYS A 52 8.47 1.90 -2.04
C CYS A 52 8.46 2.42 -3.49
N LEU A 53 9.61 2.40 -4.15
CA LEU A 53 9.75 2.88 -5.53
C LEU A 53 8.98 2.02 -6.54
N ASP A 54 8.92 0.71 -6.34
CA ASP A 54 8.13 -0.17 -7.21
C ASP A 54 6.65 0.21 -7.18
N CYS A 55 6.09 0.43 -6.00
CA CYS A 55 4.72 0.90 -5.84
C CYS A 55 4.52 2.31 -6.42
N HIS A 56 5.46 3.23 -6.18
CA HIS A 56 5.38 4.59 -6.71
C HIS A 56 5.44 4.66 -8.23
N ARG A 57 6.12 3.72 -8.88
CA ARG A 57 6.13 3.60 -10.34
C ARG A 57 4.84 2.97 -10.89
N ASN A 58 4.25 2.05 -10.15
CA ASN A 58 3.10 1.28 -10.58
C ASN A 58 2.01 1.20 -9.50
N PRO A 59 1.44 2.34 -9.05
CA PRO A 59 0.48 2.36 -7.95
C PRO A 59 -0.82 1.62 -8.27
N GLU A 60 -1.15 1.42 -9.54
CA GLU A 60 -2.33 0.70 -9.99
C GLU A 60 -2.42 -0.73 -9.47
N LYS A 61 -1.29 -1.34 -9.13
CA LYS A 61 -1.25 -2.69 -8.54
C LYS A 61 -1.82 -2.76 -7.13
N ALA A 62 -1.92 -1.62 -6.45
CA ALA A 62 -2.30 -1.55 -5.04
C ALA A 62 -3.54 -0.68 -4.77
N LEU A 63 -3.96 0.14 -5.72
CA LEU A 63 -5.10 1.05 -5.52
C LEU A 63 -6.42 0.30 -5.41
N ARG A 64 -7.24 0.74 -4.46
CA ARG A 64 -8.60 0.22 -4.23
C ARG A 64 -9.56 1.35 -3.87
N PRO A 65 -10.89 1.11 -3.93
CA PRO A 65 -11.85 2.09 -3.45
C PRO A 65 -11.59 2.51 -2.00
N LEU A 66 -11.85 3.78 -1.69
CA LEU A 66 -11.53 4.35 -0.37
C LEU A 66 -12.27 3.66 0.78
N ASP A 67 -13.50 3.20 0.54
CA ASP A 67 -14.30 2.47 1.53
C ASP A 67 -13.78 1.04 1.80
N GLU A 68 -12.88 0.55 0.96
CA GLU A 68 -12.27 -0.78 1.09
C GLU A 68 -10.82 -0.76 1.62
N VAL A 69 -10.29 0.42 1.96
CA VAL A 69 -8.91 0.57 2.45
C VAL A 69 -8.67 -0.22 3.74
N THR A 70 -9.62 -0.24 4.64
CA THR A 70 -9.53 -0.96 5.91
C THR A 70 -10.01 -2.41 5.83
N ASN A 71 -10.56 -2.83 4.71
CA ASN A 71 -10.95 -4.21 4.48
C ASN A 71 -9.74 -5.02 3.97
N LEU A 72 -9.01 -5.66 4.87
CA LEU A 72 -7.78 -6.37 4.53
C LEU A 72 -8.00 -7.61 3.67
N SER A 73 -9.23 -8.13 3.61
CA SER A 73 -9.59 -9.27 2.78
C SER A 73 -10.16 -8.89 1.41
N TRP A 74 -10.31 -7.58 1.14
CA TRP A 74 -10.86 -7.13 -0.12
C TRP A 74 -9.99 -7.55 -1.32
N GLN A 75 -10.66 -8.00 -2.36
CA GLN A 75 -10.07 -8.26 -3.66
C GLN A 75 -10.97 -7.66 -4.73
N VAL A 76 -10.38 -7.29 -5.86
CA VAL A 76 -11.14 -6.85 -7.03
C VAL A 76 -12.13 -7.96 -7.44
N SER A 77 -13.32 -7.57 -7.88
CA SER A 77 -14.33 -8.52 -8.33
C SER A 77 -13.78 -9.37 -9.48
N GLU A 78 -13.84 -10.68 -9.32
CA GLU A 78 -13.42 -11.61 -10.35
C GLU A 78 -14.41 -11.55 -11.53
N GLU A 79 -13.93 -11.14 -12.70
CA GLU A 79 -14.63 -11.39 -13.96
C GLU A 79 -14.23 -12.78 -14.44
N GLU A 80 -15.22 -13.57 -14.89
CA GLU A 80 -14.93 -14.90 -15.43
C GLU A 80 -13.91 -14.83 -16.58
N GLY A 81 -12.82 -15.58 -16.44
CA GLY A 81 -11.77 -15.68 -17.45
C GLY A 81 -10.70 -14.59 -17.41
N VAL A 82 -10.72 -13.67 -16.45
CA VAL A 82 -9.71 -12.63 -16.27
C VAL A 82 -8.80 -12.98 -15.10
N ASP A 83 -7.49 -12.89 -15.30
CA ASP A 83 -6.51 -13.03 -14.21
C ASP A 83 -6.77 -11.95 -13.13
N PRO A 84 -6.85 -12.31 -11.84
CA PRO A 84 -7.07 -11.34 -10.75
C PRO A 84 -6.06 -10.20 -10.73
N LEU A 85 -4.81 -10.45 -11.11
CA LEU A 85 -3.78 -9.40 -11.21
C LEU A 85 -4.10 -8.40 -12.32
N ILE A 86 -4.57 -8.87 -13.46
CA ILE A 86 -4.99 -8.02 -14.59
C ILE A 86 -6.22 -7.19 -14.20
N ALA A 87 -7.20 -7.80 -13.54
CA ALA A 87 -8.39 -7.11 -13.05
C ALA A 87 -8.03 -6.01 -12.03
N GLN A 88 -7.08 -6.29 -11.12
CA GLN A 88 -6.57 -5.31 -10.16
C GLN A 88 -5.89 -4.13 -10.87
N VAL A 89 -5.06 -4.39 -11.86
CA VAL A 89 -4.36 -3.34 -12.62
C VAL A 89 -5.37 -2.46 -13.38
N HIS A 90 -6.38 -3.05 -13.99
CA HIS A 90 -7.43 -2.30 -14.70
C HIS A 90 -8.21 -1.39 -13.74
N ALA A 91 -8.66 -1.92 -12.62
CA ALA A 91 -9.37 -1.15 -11.61
C ALA A 91 -8.47 -0.05 -11.03
N GLY A 92 -7.22 -0.35 -10.75
CA GLY A 92 -6.24 0.58 -10.24
C GLY A 92 -5.89 1.71 -11.20
N LEU A 93 -5.79 1.41 -12.50
CA LEU A 93 -5.55 2.44 -13.54
C LEU A 93 -6.73 3.41 -13.64
N GLU A 94 -7.95 2.94 -13.53
CA GLU A 94 -9.13 3.78 -13.50
C GLU A 94 -9.13 4.71 -12.28
N LEU A 95 -8.83 4.19 -11.10
CA LEU A 95 -8.73 4.98 -9.87
C LEU A 95 -7.56 5.98 -9.93
N LYS A 96 -6.42 5.56 -10.46
CA LYS A 96 -5.25 6.42 -10.66
C LYS A 96 -5.58 7.63 -11.53
N ASP A 97 -6.28 7.40 -12.62
CA ASP A 97 -6.71 8.42 -13.56
C ASP A 97 -7.75 9.37 -12.93
N ASN A 98 -8.79 8.80 -12.30
CA ASN A 98 -9.87 9.55 -11.68
C ASN A 98 -9.40 10.45 -10.52
N TRP A 99 -8.41 10.01 -9.77
CA TRP A 99 -7.92 10.73 -8.60
C TRP A 99 -6.63 11.51 -8.85
N GLY A 100 -6.05 11.41 -10.05
CA GLY A 100 -4.80 12.06 -10.38
C GLY A 100 -3.65 11.60 -9.48
N VAL A 101 -3.49 10.29 -9.28
CA VAL A 101 -2.47 9.72 -8.40
C VAL A 101 -1.12 9.70 -9.11
N HIS A 102 -0.21 10.55 -8.65
CA HIS A 102 1.16 10.68 -9.19
C HIS A 102 2.17 10.65 -8.04
N PRO A 103 2.55 9.45 -7.53
CA PRO A 103 3.50 9.36 -6.44
C PRO A 103 4.87 9.92 -6.82
N PRO A 104 5.56 10.62 -5.89
CA PRO A 104 6.87 11.18 -6.18
C PRO A 104 7.91 10.08 -6.36
N LEU A 105 8.83 10.28 -7.31
CA LEU A 105 9.97 9.40 -7.57
C LEU A 105 11.31 10.08 -7.27
N SER A 106 11.28 11.37 -6.89
CA SER A 106 12.47 12.13 -6.51
C SER A 106 12.94 11.79 -5.09
N CYS A 107 14.23 11.91 -4.85
CA CYS A 107 14.81 11.64 -3.52
C CYS A 107 14.16 12.50 -2.42
N THR A 108 13.91 13.78 -2.70
CA THR A 108 13.32 14.74 -1.76
C THR A 108 11.84 14.50 -1.47
N GLY A 109 11.18 13.65 -2.23
CA GLY A 109 9.81 13.22 -1.92
C GLY A 109 9.71 12.39 -0.64
N CYS A 110 10.77 11.67 -0.29
CA CYS A 110 10.85 10.77 0.86
C CYS A 110 11.98 11.12 1.83
N HIS A 111 13.06 11.71 1.34
CA HIS A 111 14.24 12.08 2.14
C HIS A 111 14.33 13.59 2.32
N ARG A 112 14.61 14.02 3.55
CA ARG A 112 14.72 15.43 3.91
C ARG A 112 15.94 15.69 4.80
#